data_d7379801ac3388e7e90b85bc34881798
#
_entry.id   d7379801ac3388e7e90b85bc34881798
#
_cell.length_a   1.000
_cell.length_b   1.000
_cell.length_c   1.000
_cell.angle_alpha   90.00
_cell.angle_beta   90.00
_cell.angle_gamma   90.00
#
_symmetry.space_group_name_H-M   'P 1'
#
loop_
_entity.id
_entity.type
_entity.pdbx_description
1 polymer ?
#
loop_
_entity_poly.entity_id
_entity_poly.type
_entity_poly.pdbx_seq_one_letter_code
_entity_poly.pdbx_strand_id
1 'polypeptide(L)'
;MFKRILTLLLALMMMTAGAFAEEAETAQTETDAAVALVNGEALMSSDYEPVRENYLTSYAALGYDIQDETVSAYLDDLALTAAIQNLLVEQDMRAQGCYDFDEETENWCAEQGQSAYESALAQVAETLNETLELEDADETLQKYALQYAELLGVTAQDYIDVYRTQYATMRYYAWLTQDCPVTEEEIQAYQAEQAAAAQSDAPTESEAS
;
A
#
# COMPACT_ATOMS: atom_id res chain seq x y z
N MET A 1 -11.75 20.20 -11.00
CA MET A 1 -12.35 18.87 -11.14
C MET A 1 -11.27 17.78 -11.30
N PHE A 2 -10.36 17.90 -12.22
CA PHE A 2 -9.25 16.93 -12.43
C PHE A 2 -8.48 16.53 -11.16
N LYS A 3 -8.15 17.48 -10.27
CA LYS A 3 -7.46 17.21 -8.99
C LYS A 3 -8.25 16.32 -8.03
N ARG A 4 -9.60 16.34 -8.06
CA ARG A 4 -10.43 15.50 -7.18
C ARG A 4 -10.51 14.04 -7.67
N ILE A 5 -10.46 13.82 -8.98
CA ILE A 5 -10.43 12.48 -9.59
C ILE A 5 -9.08 11.82 -9.29
N LEU A 6 -8.00 12.57 -9.44
CA LEU A 6 -6.64 12.11 -9.11
C LEU A 6 -6.52 11.74 -7.62
N THR A 7 -7.11 12.55 -6.72
CA THR A 7 -7.10 12.29 -5.27
C THR A 7 -7.95 11.06 -4.89
N LEU A 8 -9.07 10.81 -5.57
CA LEU A 8 -9.94 9.66 -5.31
C LEU A 8 -9.31 8.35 -5.81
N LEU A 9 -8.64 8.39 -6.97
CA LEU A 9 -7.86 7.26 -7.50
C LEU A 9 -6.64 6.94 -6.63
N LEU A 10 -5.96 7.96 -6.13
CA LEU A 10 -4.85 7.81 -5.18
C LEU A 10 -5.31 7.19 -3.87
N ALA A 11 -6.49 7.61 -3.34
CA ALA A 11 -7.08 7.03 -2.14
C ALA A 11 -7.50 5.56 -2.32
N LEU A 12 -7.92 5.18 -3.53
CA LEU A 12 -8.29 3.80 -3.85
C LEU A 12 -7.06 2.89 -3.96
N MET A 13 -5.95 3.38 -4.51
CA MET A 13 -4.66 2.67 -4.54
C MET A 13 -4.03 2.53 -3.16
N MET A 14 -4.22 3.50 -2.24
CA MET A 14 -3.68 3.41 -0.87
C MET A 14 -4.35 2.34 0.00
N MET A 15 -5.53 1.84 -0.36
CA MET A 15 -6.16 0.73 0.37
C MET A 15 -5.63 -0.65 -0.05
N THR A 16 -4.94 -0.76 -1.18
CA THR A 16 -4.52 -2.06 -1.73
C THR A 16 -3.02 -2.23 -1.91
N ALA A 17 -2.24 -1.16 -1.97
CA ALA A 17 -0.79 -1.28 -2.14
C ALA A 17 -0.10 -0.04 -1.57
N GLY A 18 0.81 -0.24 -0.64
CA GLY A 18 1.78 0.77 -0.26
C GLY A 18 2.86 0.96 -1.32
N ALA A 19 2.47 1.10 -2.58
CA ALA A 19 3.38 1.47 -3.66
C ALA A 19 2.57 2.00 -4.85
N PHE A 20 2.98 3.10 -5.39
CA PHE A 20 2.60 3.81 -6.61
C PHE A 20 1.77 5.08 -6.42
N ALA A 21 2.46 6.21 -6.24
CA ALA A 21 2.00 7.51 -6.62
C ALA A 21 3.15 8.25 -7.29
N GLU A 22 3.17 8.25 -8.60
CA GLU A 22 4.06 9.12 -9.37
C GLU A 22 3.23 10.19 -10.06
N GLU A 23 3.51 11.45 -9.74
CA GLU A 23 2.96 12.58 -10.46
C GLU A 23 3.40 12.50 -11.94
N ALA A 24 2.43 12.51 -12.85
CA ALA A 24 2.66 12.68 -14.27
C ALA A 24 3.18 14.10 -14.55
N GLU A 25 4.46 14.32 -14.33
CA GLU A 25 5.18 15.47 -14.89
C GLU A 25 6.42 14.96 -15.62
N THR A 26 6.36 15.05 -16.96
CA THR A 26 7.44 14.82 -17.95
C THR A 26 8.19 13.50 -17.83
N ALA A 27 7.95 12.60 -18.79
CA ALA A 27 8.75 11.42 -19.08
C ALA A 27 10.24 11.77 -19.26
N GLN A 28 10.94 11.91 -18.13
CA GLN A 28 12.34 11.57 -18.04
C GLN A 28 12.36 10.15 -17.49
N THR A 29 12.91 9.21 -18.24
CA THR A 29 13.39 7.94 -17.73
C THR A 29 14.44 8.25 -16.66
N GLU A 30 14.02 8.57 -15.45
CA GLU A 30 14.90 8.50 -14.30
C GLU A 30 15.27 7.03 -14.19
N THR A 31 16.53 6.74 -14.43
CA THR A 31 17.10 5.43 -14.17
C THR A 31 16.89 5.18 -12.69
N ASP A 32 16.09 4.18 -12.36
CA ASP A 32 15.84 3.74 -11.00
C ASP A 32 17.20 3.59 -10.29
N ALA A 33 17.47 4.44 -9.31
CA ALA A 33 18.78 4.59 -8.71
C ALA A 33 18.84 3.85 -7.37
N ALA A 34 19.98 3.23 -7.09
CA ALA A 34 20.19 2.63 -5.78
C ALA A 34 20.34 3.73 -4.72
N VAL A 35 19.44 3.73 -3.73
CA VAL A 35 19.43 4.66 -2.59
C VAL A 35 20.32 4.12 -1.46
N ALA A 36 20.31 2.80 -1.25
CA ALA A 36 21.13 2.13 -0.22
C ALA A 36 21.53 0.72 -0.67
N LEU A 37 22.44 0.11 0.05
CA LEU A 37 22.83 -1.30 -0.10
C LEU A 37 22.58 -2.02 1.22
N VAL A 38 21.75 -3.07 1.19
CA VAL A 38 21.36 -3.85 2.36
C VAL A 38 21.71 -5.32 2.13
N ASN A 39 22.68 -5.84 2.86
CA ASN A 39 23.21 -7.20 2.66
C ASN A 39 23.66 -7.49 1.21
N GLY A 40 24.11 -6.45 0.48
CA GLY A 40 24.55 -6.59 -0.92
C GLY A 40 23.44 -6.44 -1.96
N GLU A 41 22.19 -6.29 -1.56
CA GLU A 41 21.04 -5.97 -2.40
C GLU A 41 20.79 -4.47 -2.39
N ALA A 42 20.52 -3.90 -3.56
CA ALA A 42 20.25 -2.48 -3.68
C ALA A 42 18.79 -2.20 -3.28
N LEU A 43 18.58 -1.23 -2.39
CA LEU A 43 17.30 -0.56 -2.21
C LEU A 43 17.19 0.49 -3.32
N MET A 44 16.21 0.34 -4.18
CA MET A 44 16.03 1.23 -5.33
C MET A 44 15.17 2.44 -4.97
N SER A 45 15.28 3.52 -5.77
CA SER A 45 14.44 4.72 -5.56
C SER A 45 12.95 4.39 -5.73
N SER A 46 12.59 3.51 -6.63
CA SER A 46 11.21 3.00 -6.79
C SER A 46 10.61 2.36 -5.54
N ASP A 47 11.45 1.77 -4.67
CA ASP A 47 11.01 1.16 -3.40
C ASP A 47 11.01 2.18 -2.25
N TYR A 48 11.88 3.18 -2.31
CA TYR A 48 12.05 4.19 -1.27
C TYR A 48 11.05 5.34 -1.38
N GLU A 49 10.85 5.90 -2.58
CA GLU A 49 10.03 7.10 -2.78
C GLU A 49 8.57 6.93 -2.31
N PRO A 50 7.88 5.81 -2.53
CA PRO A 50 6.53 5.62 -2.01
C PRO A 50 6.47 5.63 -0.47
N VAL A 51 7.49 5.09 0.19
CA VAL A 51 7.59 5.12 1.66
C VAL A 51 7.79 6.55 2.15
N ARG A 52 8.67 7.30 1.50
CA ARG A 52 8.93 8.71 1.78
C ARG A 52 7.67 9.57 1.61
N GLU A 53 6.96 9.42 0.51
CA GLU A 53 5.75 10.17 0.23
C GLU A 53 4.63 9.88 1.24
N ASN A 54 4.51 8.64 1.68
CA ASN A 54 3.59 8.26 2.75
C ASN A 54 3.89 9.02 4.05
N TYR A 55 5.16 9.11 4.46
CA TYR A 55 5.56 9.90 5.62
C TYR A 55 5.25 11.39 5.43
N LEU A 56 5.62 11.98 4.28
CA LEU A 56 5.34 13.39 3.98
C LEU A 56 3.84 13.68 4.04
N THR A 57 3.02 12.87 3.40
CA THR A 57 1.56 13.03 3.38
C THR A 57 0.96 12.90 4.79
N SER A 58 1.40 11.91 5.55
CA SER A 58 0.91 11.65 6.90
C SER A 58 1.25 12.81 7.84
N TYR A 59 2.48 13.32 7.80
CA TYR A 59 2.90 14.43 8.65
C TYR A 59 2.28 15.75 8.22
N ALA A 60 2.10 15.99 6.91
CA ALA A 60 1.35 17.15 6.42
C ALA A 60 -0.12 17.13 6.92
N ALA A 61 -0.76 15.98 6.94
CA ALA A 61 -2.12 15.80 7.47
C ALA A 61 -2.19 16.08 8.99
N LEU A 62 -1.10 15.85 9.73
CA LEU A 62 -0.97 16.19 11.14
C LEU A 62 -0.63 17.68 11.39
N GLY A 63 -0.46 18.48 10.32
CA GLY A 63 -0.20 19.91 10.38
C GLY A 63 1.28 20.30 10.51
N TYR A 64 2.20 19.39 10.27
CA TYR A 64 3.63 19.73 10.18
C TYR A 64 3.94 20.44 8.87
N ASP A 65 4.87 21.39 8.91
CA ASP A 65 5.39 22.07 7.72
C ASP A 65 6.47 21.18 7.07
N ILE A 66 6.04 20.37 6.09
CA ILE A 66 6.92 19.46 5.35
C ILE A 66 7.90 20.18 4.40
N GLN A 67 7.78 21.51 4.22
CA GLN A 67 8.73 22.34 3.47
C GLN A 67 9.86 22.87 4.35
N ASP A 68 9.73 22.75 5.69
CA ASP A 68 10.83 23.03 6.60
C ASP A 68 11.96 22.01 6.42
N GLU A 69 13.18 22.48 6.15
CA GLU A 69 14.33 21.61 5.85
C GLU A 69 14.63 20.61 6.97
N THR A 70 14.39 20.98 8.23
CA THR A 70 14.63 20.10 9.37
C THR A 70 13.58 18.99 9.45
N VAL A 71 12.33 19.34 9.21
CA VAL A 71 11.21 18.38 9.16
C VAL A 71 11.39 17.44 7.99
N SER A 72 11.67 17.96 6.80
CA SER A 72 11.90 17.15 5.59
C SER A 72 13.05 16.16 5.80
N ALA A 73 14.21 16.62 6.27
CA ALA A 73 15.36 15.76 6.53
C ALA A 73 15.07 14.66 7.58
N TYR A 74 14.28 14.98 8.61
CA TYR A 74 13.85 13.99 9.59
C TYR A 74 12.93 12.93 8.98
N LEU A 75 12.01 13.35 8.11
CA LEU A 75 11.08 12.43 7.42
C LEU A 75 11.82 11.56 6.40
N ASP A 76 12.83 12.09 5.72
CA ASP A 76 13.70 11.35 4.82
C ASP A 76 14.46 10.23 5.57
N ASP A 77 14.99 10.51 6.76
CA ASP A 77 15.66 9.53 7.62
C ASP A 77 14.68 8.43 8.11
N LEU A 78 13.47 8.83 8.50
CA LEU A 78 12.43 7.86 8.89
C LEU A 78 12.04 6.95 7.73
N ALA A 79 11.80 7.52 6.56
CA ALA A 79 11.42 6.80 5.35
C ALA A 79 12.53 5.83 4.91
N LEU A 80 13.79 6.29 4.92
CA LEU A 80 14.93 5.43 4.60
C LEU A 80 15.06 4.26 5.57
N THR A 81 14.91 4.53 6.87
CA THR A 81 14.92 3.48 7.89
C THR A 81 13.82 2.46 7.67
N ALA A 82 12.60 2.91 7.38
CA ALA A 82 11.45 2.03 7.12
C ALA A 82 11.66 1.21 5.83
N ALA A 83 12.15 1.82 4.75
CA ALA A 83 12.42 1.12 3.51
C ALA A 83 13.51 0.04 3.66
N ILE A 84 14.58 0.34 4.42
CA ILE A 84 15.62 -0.65 4.76
C ILE A 84 15.01 -1.80 5.58
N GLN A 85 14.15 -1.51 6.56
CA GLN A 85 13.50 -2.54 7.37
C GLN A 85 12.58 -3.41 6.51
N ASN A 86 11.83 -2.83 5.58
CA ASN A 86 10.99 -3.58 4.66
C ASN A 86 11.83 -4.53 3.79
N LEU A 87 12.93 -4.05 3.23
CA LEU A 87 13.84 -4.87 2.42
C LEU A 87 14.47 -6.01 3.24
N LEU A 88 14.86 -5.75 4.51
CA LEU A 88 15.39 -6.79 5.40
C LEU A 88 14.35 -7.87 5.70
N VAL A 89 13.10 -7.49 5.97
CA VAL A 89 12.00 -8.43 6.18
C VAL A 89 11.77 -9.26 4.92
N GLU A 90 11.77 -8.64 3.75
CA GLU A 90 11.58 -9.34 2.48
C GLU A 90 12.73 -10.31 2.19
N GLN A 91 13.99 -9.93 2.46
CA GLN A 91 15.14 -10.83 2.36
C GLN A 91 14.99 -12.05 3.26
N ASP A 92 14.52 -11.85 4.50
CA ASP A 92 14.28 -12.97 5.42
C ASP A 92 13.11 -13.84 4.96
N MET A 93 11.99 -13.25 4.51
CA MET A 93 10.87 -13.98 3.92
C MET A 93 11.31 -14.87 2.76
N ARG A 94 12.17 -14.36 1.87
CA ARG A 94 12.75 -15.13 0.77
C ARG A 94 13.67 -16.25 1.30
N ALA A 95 14.50 -15.96 2.29
CA ALA A 95 15.40 -16.95 2.89
C ALA A 95 14.66 -18.09 3.62
N GLN A 96 13.47 -17.79 4.18
CA GLN A 96 12.60 -18.78 4.83
C GLN A 96 11.68 -19.53 3.83
N GLY A 97 11.79 -19.27 2.52
CA GLY A 97 10.97 -19.89 1.50
C GLY A 97 9.48 -19.49 1.59
N CYS A 98 9.18 -18.30 2.11
CA CYS A 98 7.80 -17.85 2.24
C CYS A 98 7.11 -17.64 0.89
N TYR A 99 7.90 -17.44 -0.17
CA TYR A 99 7.44 -17.31 -1.56
C TYR A 99 7.44 -18.64 -2.34
N ASP A 100 7.85 -19.75 -1.73
CA ASP A 100 7.81 -21.07 -2.37
C ASP A 100 6.37 -21.62 -2.33
N PHE A 101 5.54 -21.11 -3.24
CA PHE A 101 4.13 -21.48 -3.33
C PHE A 101 3.96 -22.75 -4.17
N ASP A 102 2.94 -23.53 -3.83
CA ASP A 102 2.45 -24.59 -4.68
C ASP A 102 1.55 -24.03 -5.80
N GLU A 103 1.24 -24.89 -6.78
CA GLU A 103 0.44 -24.49 -7.94
C GLU A 103 -0.97 -23.99 -7.55
N GLU A 104 -1.57 -24.53 -6.49
CA GLU A 104 -2.89 -24.13 -6.02
C GLU A 104 -2.83 -22.69 -5.45
N THR A 105 -1.83 -22.38 -4.66
CA THR A 105 -1.60 -21.04 -4.09
C THR A 105 -1.27 -20.02 -5.18
N GLU A 106 -0.40 -20.38 -6.15
CA GLU A 106 -0.08 -19.50 -7.27
C GLU A 106 -1.33 -19.16 -8.11
N ASN A 107 -2.15 -20.16 -8.41
CA ASN A 107 -3.39 -19.97 -9.16
C ASN A 107 -4.37 -19.10 -8.37
N TRP A 108 -4.50 -19.32 -7.04
CA TRP A 108 -5.33 -18.49 -6.19
C TRP A 108 -4.89 -17.04 -6.19
N CYS A 109 -3.59 -16.75 -6.03
CA CYS A 109 -3.05 -15.39 -6.09
C CYS A 109 -3.33 -14.73 -7.45
N ALA A 110 -3.17 -15.50 -8.55
CA ALA A 110 -3.44 -15.02 -9.89
C ALA A 110 -4.92 -14.67 -10.09
N GLU A 111 -5.85 -15.52 -9.63
CA GLU A 111 -7.30 -15.27 -9.72
C GLU A 111 -7.72 -14.07 -8.89
N GLN A 112 -7.21 -13.95 -7.64
CA GLN A 112 -7.53 -12.81 -6.78
C GLN A 112 -6.98 -11.50 -7.34
N GLY A 113 -5.72 -11.49 -7.78
CA GLY A 113 -5.08 -10.32 -8.38
C GLY A 113 -5.79 -9.86 -9.65
N GLN A 114 -6.12 -10.80 -10.56
CA GLN A 114 -6.88 -10.50 -11.76
C GLN A 114 -8.26 -9.90 -11.44
N SER A 115 -8.99 -10.49 -10.51
CA SER A 115 -10.31 -9.99 -10.07
C SER A 115 -10.21 -8.60 -9.44
N ALA A 116 -9.18 -8.34 -8.65
CA ALA A 116 -8.95 -7.03 -8.04
C ALA A 116 -8.61 -5.97 -9.08
N TYR A 117 -7.78 -6.30 -10.07
CA TYR A 117 -7.47 -5.41 -11.19
C TYR A 117 -8.71 -5.06 -12.02
N GLU A 118 -9.54 -6.06 -12.37
CA GLU A 118 -10.79 -5.84 -13.09
C GLU A 118 -11.78 -4.97 -12.30
N SER A 119 -11.85 -5.18 -10.98
CA SER A 119 -12.66 -4.35 -10.09
C SER A 119 -12.16 -2.90 -10.03
N ALA A 120 -10.85 -2.70 -10.00
CA ALA A 120 -10.25 -1.36 -10.04
C ALA A 120 -10.55 -0.64 -11.36
N LEU A 121 -10.44 -1.34 -12.50
CA LEU A 121 -10.82 -0.79 -13.79
C LEU A 121 -12.30 -0.40 -13.86
N ALA A 122 -13.20 -1.22 -13.30
CA ALA A 122 -14.62 -0.93 -13.24
C ALA A 122 -14.91 0.34 -12.41
N GLN A 123 -14.23 0.51 -11.27
CA GLN A 123 -14.36 1.73 -10.45
C GLN A 123 -13.85 2.98 -11.17
N VAL A 124 -12.74 2.87 -11.90
CA VAL A 124 -12.23 3.97 -12.74
C VAL A 124 -13.27 4.32 -13.82
N ALA A 125 -13.85 3.33 -14.49
CA ALA A 125 -14.89 3.54 -15.50
C ALA A 125 -16.13 4.23 -14.91
N GLU A 126 -16.59 3.83 -13.72
CA GLU A 126 -17.69 4.46 -13.01
C GLU A 126 -17.39 5.94 -12.67
N THR A 127 -16.20 6.21 -12.13
CA THR A 127 -15.76 7.58 -11.83
C THR A 127 -15.69 8.46 -13.08
N LEU A 128 -15.24 7.91 -14.20
CA LEU A 128 -15.21 8.60 -15.49
C LEU A 128 -16.65 8.90 -16.00
N ASN A 129 -17.57 7.95 -15.83
CA ASN A 129 -18.96 8.13 -16.20
C ASN A 129 -19.63 9.28 -15.43
N GLU A 130 -19.47 9.29 -14.10
CA GLU A 130 -19.98 10.37 -13.24
C GLU A 130 -19.42 11.75 -13.61
N THR A 131 -18.15 11.77 -14.07
CA THR A 131 -17.46 13.03 -14.38
C THR A 131 -17.79 13.56 -15.76
N LEU A 132 -17.99 12.69 -16.75
CA LEU A 132 -18.15 13.04 -18.16
C LEU A 132 -19.60 13.06 -18.60
N GLU A 133 -20.55 12.59 -17.77
CA GLU A 133 -22.00 12.51 -18.06
C GLU A 133 -22.28 11.89 -19.45
N LEU A 134 -21.59 10.78 -19.77
CA LEU A 134 -21.70 10.14 -21.08
C LEU A 134 -22.96 9.28 -21.17
N GLU A 135 -23.78 9.52 -22.19
CA GLU A 135 -24.87 8.63 -22.55
C GLU A 135 -24.31 7.46 -23.40
N ASP A 136 -24.67 6.20 -23.08
CA ASP A 136 -24.25 4.96 -23.78
C ASP A 136 -22.75 4.59 -23.68
N ALA A 137 -22.23 4.45 -22.46
CA ALA A 137 -20.80 4.57 -22.22
C ALA A 137 -20.03 3.29 -21.85
N ASP A 138 -20.67 2.15 -21.59
CA ASP A 138 -20.01 1.01 -20.93
C ASP A 138 -18.72 0.53 -21.60
N GLU A 139 -18.74 0.23 -22.90
CA GLU A 139 -17.52 -0.24 -23.60
C GLU A 139 -16.48 0.88 -23.77
N THR A 140 -16.93 2.11 -23.97
CA THR A 140 -16.05 3.27 -24.14
C THR A 140 -15.35 3.63 -22.84
N LEU A 141 -16.06 3.55 -21.71
CA LEU A 141 -15.52 3.83 -20.38
C LEU A 141 -14.52 2.77 -19.95
N GLN A 142 -14.82 1.50 -20.18
CA GLN A 142 -13.87 0.41 -19.91
C GLN A 142 -12.59 0.58 -20.73
N LYS A 143 -12.69 0.95 -21.99
CA LYS A 143 -11.53 1.25 -22.83
C LYS A 143 -10.72 2.42 -22.28
N TYR A 144 -11.37 3.49 -21.84
CA TYR A 144 -10.66 4.62 -21.23
C TYR A 144 -10.02 4.27 -19.90
N ALA A 145 -10.68 3.46 -19.06
CA ALA A 145 -10.10 2.97 -17.82
C ALA A 145 -8.84 2.14 -18.07
N LEU A 146 -8.88 1.24 -19.06
CA LEU A 146 -7.71 0.47 -19.47
C LEU A 146 -6.57 1.35 -20.00
N GLN A 147 -6.87 2.31 -20.89
CA GLN A 147 -5.87 3.25 -21.39
C GLN A 147 -5.27 4.10 -20.29
N TYR A 148 -6.06 4.44 -19.27
CA TYR A 148 -5.57 5.18 -18.11
C TYR A 148 -4.65 4.31 -17.24
N ALA A 149 -4.99 3.04 -17.01
CA ALA A 149 -4.11 2.09 -16.33
C ALA A 149 -2.78 1.90 -17.08
N GLU A 150 -2.86 1.73 -18.42
CA GLU A 150 -1.68 1.64 -19.30
C GLU A 150 -0.80 2.90 -19.21
N LEU A 151 -1.40 4.10 -19.18
CA LEU A 151 -0.68 5.36 -19.05
C LEU A 151 0.07 5.47 -17.71
N LEU A 152 -0.52 4.91 -16.64
CA LEU A 152 0.09 4.86 -15.31
C LEU A 152 1.05 3.68 -15.14
N GLY A 153 1.18 2.80 -16.14
CA GLY A 153 1.99 1.59 -16.05
C GLY A 153 1.43 0.51 -15.13
N VAL A 154 0.15 0.61 -14.72
CA VAL A 154 -0.50 -0.32 -13.80
C VAL A 154 -1.03 -1.53 -14.57
N THR A 155 -0.68 -2.73 -14.13
CA THR A 155 -0.99 -4.00 -14.78
C THR A 155 -1.71 -4.96 -13.84
N ALA A 156 -2.31 -6.03 -14.38
CA ALA A 156 -2.85 -7.12 -13.57
C ALA A 156 -1.75 -7.83 -12.75
N GLN A 157 -0.51 -7.85 -13.27
CA GLN A 157 0.61 -8.47 -12.57
C GLN A 157 0.93 -7.76 -11.25
N ASP A 158 0.83 -6.43 -11.20
CA ASP A 158 1.06 -5.66 -9.97
C ASP A 158 0.07 -6.09 -8.87
N TYR A 159 -1.19 -6.32 -9.23
CA TYR A 159 -2.19 -6.82 -8.29
C TYR A 159 -1.93 -8.27 -7.86
N ILE A 160 -1.48 -9.13 -8.79
CA ILE A 160 -1.10 -10.52 -8.48
C ILE A 160 0.06 -10.53 -7.49
N ASP A 161 1.07 -9.69 -7.68
CA ASP A 161 2.24 -9.60 -6.81
C ASP A 161 1.89 -9.07 -5.41
N VAL A 162 0.88 -8.20 -5.29
CA VAL A 162 0.31 -7.80 -3.99
C VAL A 162 -0.26 -9.01 -3.25
N TYR A 163 -1.07 -9.86 -3.89
CA TYR A 163 -1.62 -11.06 -3.25
C TYR A 163 -0.54 -12.08 -2.89
N ARG A 164 0.47 -12.25 -3.74
CA ARG A 164 1.64 -13.10 -3.47
C ARG A 164 2.38 -12.61 -2.22
N THR A 165 2.63 -11.29 -2.13
CA THR A 165 3.32 -10.69 -0.98
C THR A 165 2.48 -10.82 0.30
N GLN A 166 1.17 -10.62 0.23
CA GLN A 166 0.28 -10.80 1.37
C GLN A 166 0.30 -12.25 1.87
N TYR A 167 0.24 -13.22 0.97
CA TYR A 167 0.29 -14.64 1.32
C TYR A 167 1.66 -15.04 1.91
N ALA A 168 2.76 -14.56 1.31
CA ALA A 168 4.10 -14.75 1.84
C ALA A 168 4.25 -14.15 3.24
N THR A 169 3.68 -12.96 3.47
CA THR A 169 3.66 -12.29 4.79
C THR A 169 2.91 -13.13 5.82
N MET A 170 1.76 -13.71 5.48
CA MET A 170 1.04 -14.62 6.39
C MET A 170 1.88 -15.86 6.75
N ARG A 171 2.58 -16.45 5.77
CA ARG A 171 3.49 -17.58 6.01
C ARG A 171 4.64 -17.17 6.93
N TYR A 172 5.19 -15.99 6.72
CA TYR A 172 6.26 -15.46 7.55
C TYR A 172 5.82 -15.24 9.00
N TYR A 173 4.64 -14.66 9.23
CA TYR A 173 4.08 -14.54 10.57
C TYR A 173 3.83 -15.90 11.23
N ALA A 174 3.31 -16.87 10.48
CA ALA A 174 3.14 -18.23 10.98
C ALA A 174 4.48 -18.86 11.37
N TRP A 175 5.52 -18.65 10.57
CA TRP A 175 6.87 -19.11 10.89
C TRP A 175 7.45 -18.40 12.11
N LEU A 176 7.33 -17.08 12.22
CA LEU A 176 7.82 -16.32 13.38
C LEU A 176 7.15 -16.75 14.69
N THR A 177 5.89 -17.15 14.64
CA THR A 177 5.08 -17.47 15.82
C THR A 177 4.99 -18.97 16.13
N GLN A 178 5.61 -19.83 15.29
CA GLN A 178 5.49 -21.30 15.44
C GLN A 178 5.95 -21.83 16.82
N ASP A 179 6.94 -21.16 17.42
CA ASP A 179 7.49 -21.51 18.74
C ASP A 179 6.95 -20.64 19.88
N CYS A 180 5.95 -19.79 19.60
CA CYS A 180 5.30 -18.91 20.56
C CYS A 180 3.81 -19.30 20.71
N PRO A 181 3.48 -20.44 21.33
CA PRO A 181 2.10 -20.83 21.51
C PRO A 181 1.40 -19.83 22.44
N VAL A 182 0.47 -19.07 21.87
CA VAL A 182 -0.40 -18.18 22.65
C VAL A 182 -1.61 -18.98 23.07
N THR A 183 -1.90 -19.02 24.38
CA THR A 183 -3.05 -19.72 24.92
C THR A 183 -4.35 -18.94 24.71
N GLU A 184 -5.50 -19.62 24.72
CA GLU A 184 -6.80 -18.93 24.66
C GLU A 184 -6.99 -17.95 25.81
N GLU A 185 -6.44 -18.23 26.99
CA GLU A 185 -6.49 -17.35 28.16
C GLU A 185 -5.72 -16.04 27.91
N GLU A 186 -4.54 -16.11 27.29
CA GLU A 186 -3.75 -14.94 26.93
C GLU A 186 -4.43 -14.09 25.85
N ILE A 187 -5.05 -14.72 24.86
CA ILE A 187 -5.84 -14.02 23.84
C ILE A 187 -7.02 -13.28 24.49
N GLN A 188 -7.76 -13.95 25.38
CA GLN A 188 -8.90 -13.35 26.06
C GLN A 188 -8.47 -12.21 27.00
N ALA A 189 -7.36 -12.38 27.71
CA ALA A 189 -6.80 -11.32 28.56
C ALA A 189 -6.40 -10.08 27.74
N TYR A 190 -5.72 -10.28 26.62
CA TYR A 190 -5.35 -9.19 25.71
C TYR A 190 -6.58 -8.48 25.12
N GLN A 191 -7.59 -9.24 24.68
CA GLN A 191 -8.83 -8.65 24.16
C GLN A 191 -9.58 -7.83 25.22
N ALA A 192 -9.61 -8.32 26.46
CA ALA A 192 -10.22 -7.60 27.58
C ALA A 192 -9.46 -6.31 27.92
N GLU A 193 -8.13 -6.33 27.87
CA GLU A 193 -7.29 -5.15 28.06
C GLU A 193 -7.53 -4.09 26.98
N GLN A 194 -7.57 -4.49 25.71
CA GLN A 194 -7.87 -3.61 24.58
C GLN A 194 -9.28 -3.00 24.68
N ALA A 195 -10.26 -3.80 25.07
CA ALA A 195 -11.63 -3.32 25.27
C ALA A 195 -11.72 -2.30 26.44
N ALA A 196 -10.96 -2.50 27.50
CA ALA A 196 -10.89 -1.59 28.64
C ALA A 196 -10.18 -0.26 28.25
N ALA A 197 -9.08 -0.34 27.49
CA ALA A 197 -8.37 0.83 26.98
C ALA A 197 -9.27 1.68 26.05
N ALA A 198 -9.98 1.04 25.13
CA ALA A 198 -10.91 1.74 24.23
C ALA A 198 -12.09 2.43 24.96
N GLN A 199 -12.50 1.90 26.11
CA GLN A 199 -13.53 2.54 26.94
C GLN A 199 -12.99 3.71 27.77
N SER A 200 -11.70 3.72 28.10
CA SER A 200 -11.07 4.81 28.87
C SER A 200 -10.81 6.06 28.00
N ASP A 201 -10.64 5.88 26.68
CA ASP A 201 -10.42 6.98 25.74
C ASP A 201 -11.72 7.57 25.16
N ALA A 202 -12.88 7.04 25.55
CA ALA A 202 -14.15 7.64 25.18
C ALA A 202 -14.30 9.01 25.88
N PRO A 203 -14.49 10.12 25.14
CA PRO A 203 -14.68 11.44 25.74
C PRO A 203 -15.91 11.38 26.69
N THR A 204 -15.69 11.67 27.97
CA THR A 204 -16.78 11.85 28.91
C THR A 204 -17.64 13.03 28.45
N GLU A 205 -18.84 12.74 27.95
CA GLU A 205 -19.89 13.73 27.74
C GLU A 205 -20.34 14.29 29.11
N SER A 206 -19.56 15.21 29.65
CA SER A 206 -19.94 15.96 30.86
C SER A 206 -19.18 17.28 30.85
N GLU A 207 -19.75 18.24 30.16
CA GLU A 207 -19.77 19.68 30.54
C GLU A 207 -20.46 20.50 29.44
N ALA A 208 -21.79 20.36 29.35
CA ALA A 208 -22.64 21.39 28.76
C ALA A 208 -23.87 21.56 29.66
N SER A 209 -23.70 22.41 30.69
CA SER A 209 -24.82 23.01 31.42
C SER A 209 -24.52 24.46 31.68
#